data_7cb0f09ae607cc201f2d3afcfb5d85cc
#
_entry.id   7cb0f09ae607cc201f2d3afcfb5d85cc
#
_cell.length_a   1.000
_cell.length_b   1.000
_cell.length_c   1.000
_cell.angle_alpha   90.00
_cell.angle_beta   90.00
_cell.angle_gamma   90.00
#
_symmetry.space_group_name_H-M   'P 1'
#
loop_
_entity.id
_entity.type
_entity.pdbx_description
1 polymer ?
#
loop_
_entity_poly.entity_id
_entity_poly.type
_entity_poly.pdbx_seq_one_letter_code
_entity_poly.pdbx_strand_id
1 'polypeptide(L)'
;KRQDVSKEPIPVVPTVHYNMGGIPTNYKAEVLTLNGSEKTVPGLMAIGEAACVSVHGANRLGSNSLIDLVVFGRAAAKRASELVKPGSAHEEVSNSETDKCLERFDKIRNSNGSTKTSELRIEMQKTMQSKCAVFRTEKTLKEGVNQIRKPYEGMRDVSVKDKSLLFNTCLLYTSDAADERN
;
A
#
# COMPACT_ATOMS: atom_id res chain seq x y z
N LYS A 1 -0.83 35.15 -9.53
CA LYS A 1 0.21 36.21 -9.36
C LYS A 1 1.58 35.57 -9.61
N ARG A 2 2.42 36.21 -10.40
CA ARG A 2 3.81 35.81 -10.58
C ARG A 2 4.59 36.28 -9.34
N GLN A 3 5.20 35.35 -8.62
CA GLN A 3 6.00 35.67 -7.43
C GLN A 3 7.44 35.92 -7.84
N ASP A 4 8.02 36.99 -7.34
CA ASP A 4 9.43 37.31 -7.58
C ASP A 4 10.28 36.59 -6.53
N VAL A 5 10.75 35.40 -6.88
CA VAL A 5 11.54 34.54 -5.99
C VAL A 5 12.90 35.09 -5.58
N SER A 6 13.32 36.21 -6.18
CA SER A 6 14.53 36.92 -5.76
C SER A 6 14.29 37.82 -4.55
N LYS A 7 13.02 38.13 -4.24
CA LYS A 7 12.62 39.05 -3.18
C LYS A 7 11.76 38.44 -2.11
N GLU A 8 11.04 37.38 -2.46
CA GLU A 8 10.06 36.74 -1.58
C GLU A 8 10.29 35.23 -1.54
N PRO A 9 10.17 34.58 -0.37
CA PRO A 9 10.25 33.13 -0.28
C PRO A 9 9.06 32.46 -1.00
N ILE A 10 9.31 31.28 -1.58
CA ILE A 10 8.25 30.47 -2.18
C ILE A 10 7.44 29.82 -1.03
N PRO A 11 6.13 30.02 -0.97
CA PRO A 11 5.30 29.34 0.02
C PRO A 11 5.26 27.85 -0.26
N VAL A 12 5.54 27.05 0.75
CA VAL A 12 5.48 25.57 0.69
C VAL A 12 4.58 25.06 1.80
N VAL A 13 3.87 23.98 1.50
CA VAL A 13 3.05 23.27 2.48
C VAL A 13 3.72 21.92 2.75
N PRO A 14 4.04 21.61 4.01
CA PRO A 14 4.55 20.28 4.37
C PRO A 14 3.54 19.22 3.98
N THR A 15 3.98 18.21 3.25
CA THR A 15 3.13 17.10 2.82
C THR A 15 3.89 15.79 2.92
N VAL A 16 3.16 14.69 3.04
CA VAL A 16 3.76 13.36 2.98
C VAL A 16 4.26 13.11 1.56
N HIS A 17 5.50 12.65 1.44
CA HIS A 17 6.15 12.43 0.15
C HIS A 17 6.57 10.97 -0.04
N TYR A 18 7.16 10.35 0.99
CA TYR A 18 7.69 9.00 0.94
C TYR A 18 7.27 8.24 2.21
N ASN A 19 6.80 7.01 2.04
CA ASN A 19 6.48 6.14 3.17
C ASN A 19 7.73 5.40 3.62
N MET A 20 8.21 5.69 4.83
CA MET A 20 9.25 4.90 5.46
C MET A 20 8.63 3.66 6.09
N GLY A 21 9.31 2.53 5.98
CA GLY A 21 8.76 1.24 6.31
C GLY A 21 8.29 0.52 5.06
N GLY A 22 7.32 -0.36 5.17
CA GLY A 22 6.81 -1.16 4.06
C GLY A 22 6.92 -2.66 4.34
N ILE A 23 6.93 -3.46 3.29
CA ILE A 23 7.05 -4.91 3.37
C ILE A 23 8.47 -5.28 3.82
N PRO A 24 8.66 -5.93 4.99
CA PRO A 24 10.00 -6.29 5.46
C PRO A 24 10.71 -7.23 4.49
N THR A 25 11.95 -6.90 4.14
CA THR A 25 12.76 -7.72 3.24
C THR A 25 14.18 -7.90 3.76
N ASN A 26 14.84 -8.97 3.32
CA ASN A 26 16.28 -9.10 3.46
C ASN A 26 17.02 -8.36 2.32
N TYR A 27 18.36 -8.35 2.37
CA TYR A 27 19.18 -7.68 1.35
C TYR A 27 19.08 -8.30 -0.06
N LYS A 28 18.48 -9.48 -0.19
CA LYS A 28 18.18 -10.15 -1.48
C LYS A 28 16.78 -9.80 -1.99
N ALA A 29 16.08 -8.88 -1.32
CA ALA A 29 14.71 -8.47 -1.59
C ALA A 29 13.64 -9.55 -1.33
N GLU A 30 13.99 -10.66 -0.66
CA GLU A 30 13.01 -11.68 -0.28
C GLU A 30 12.17 -11.17 0.90
N VAL A 31 10.85 -11.29 0.81
CA VAL A 31 9.93 -10.86 1.87
C VAL A 31 10.12 -11.71 3.12
N LEU A 32 10.14 -11.06 4.26
CA LEU A 32 10.28 -11.67 5.57
C LEU A 32 8.94 -11.73 6.30
N THR A 33 8.72 -12.81 7.01
CA THR A 33 7.63 -12.94 7.97
C THR A 33 8.17 -13.33 9.33
N LEU A 34 7.54 -12.81 10.38
CA LEU A 34 7.88 -13.13 11.75
C LEU A 34 6.85 -14.10 12.33
N ASN A 35 7.14 -15.39 12.26
CA ASN A 35 6.30 -16.43 12.85
C ASN A 35 7.12 -17.25 13.85
N GLY A 36 7.35 -16.66 15.02
CA GLY A 36 8.25 -17.20 16.06
C GLY A 36 9.75 -16.98 15.76
N SER A 37 10.15 -17.01 14.52
CA SER A 37 11.48 -16.63 14.01
C SER A 37 11.35 -15.98 12.65
N GLU A 38 12.34 -15.16 12.27
CA GLU A 38 12.39 -14.56 10.94
C GLU A 38 12.54 -15.63 9.85
N LYS A 39 11.63 -15.63 8.89
CA LYS A 39 11.62 -16.57 7.75
C LYS A 39 11.31 -15.83 6.46
N THR A 40 11.88 -16.29 5.37
CA THR A 40 11.52 -15.80 4.03
C THR A 40 10.18 -16.39 3.58
N VAL A 41 9.37 -15.59 2.89
CA VAL A 41 8.17 -16.04 2.18
C VAL A 41 8.61 -16.52 0.79
N PRO A 42 8.54 -17.82 0.48
CA PRO A 42 9.01 -18.33 -0.81
C PRO A 42 8.29 -17.68 -1.99
N GLY A 43 9.06 -17.24 -2.98
CA GLY A 43 8.52 -16.67 -4.22
C GLY A 43 8.02 -15.24 -4.13
N LEU A 44 8.01 -14.62 -2.95
CA LEU A 44 7.57 -13.23 -2.77
C LEU A 44 8.75 -12.30 -2.56
N MET A 45 8.82 -11.24 -3.34
CA MET A 45 9.86 -10.21 -3.27
C MET A 45 9.25 -8.82 -3.23
N ALA A 46 9.93 -7.88 -2.58
CA ALA A 46 9.59 -6.47 -2.59
C ALA A 46 10.85 -5.60 -2.68
N ILE A 47 10.75 -4.49 -3.40
CA ILE A 47 11.85 -3.55 -3.63
C ILE A 47 11.33 -2.10 -3.59
N GLY A 48 12.24 -1.16 -3.43
CA GLY A 48 11.95 0.27 -3.49
C GLY A 48 11.04 0.73 -2.37
N GLU A 49 10.21 1.72 -2.64
CA GLU A 49 9.34 2.34 -1.64
C GLU A 49 8.34 1.38 -0.99
N ALA A 50 7.90 0.35 -1.71
CA ALA A 50 7.01 -0.68 -1.17
C ALA A 50 7.70 -1.60 -0.14
N ALA A 51 9.03 -1.69 -0.17
CA ALA A 51 9.82 -2.57 0.68
C ALA A 51 10.42 -1.85 1.89
N CYS A 52 10.77 -2.61 2.91
CA CYS A 52 11.54 -2.15 4.05
C CYS A 52 12.74 -3.08 4.30
N VAL A 53 13.86 -2.74 3.68
CA VAL A 53 15.15 -3.39 3.96
C VAL A 53 15.90 -2.70 5.10
N SER A 54 15.26 -1.73 5.77
CA SER A 54 15.76 -1.00 6.95
C SER A 54 16.96 -0.08 6.69
N VAL A 55 17.18 0.38 5.45
CA VAL A 55 18.32 1.25 5.12
C VAL A 55 18.02 2.74 5.29
N HIS A 56 16.76 3.13 5.45
CA HIS A 56 16.36 4.54 5.53
C HIS A 56 16.08 5.05 6.95
N GLY A 57 15.94 4.15 7.93
CA GLY A 57 15.57 4.52 9.29
C GLY A 57 14.18 5.21 9.34
N ALA A 58 14.08 6.25 10.16
CA ALA A 58 12.82 7.00 10.32
C ALA A 58 12.55 7.96 9.15
N ASN A 59 13.57 8.35 8.39
CA ASN A 59 13.43 9.20 7.22
C ASN A 59 14.62 9.01 6.28
N ARG A 60 14.36 8.90 4.97
CA ARG A 60 15.41 8.74 3.98
C ARG A 60 16.14 10.05 3.70
N LEU A 61 17.42 9.96 3.35
CA LEU A 61 18.16 11.07 2.78
C LEU A 61 17.69 11.38 1.35
N GLY A 62 17.76 12.65 0.97
CA GLY A 62 17.41 13.07 -0.38
C GLY A 62 18.14 12.23 -1.44
N SER A 63 17.44 11.87 -2.51
CA SER A 63 17.89 11.03 -3.63
C SER A 63 18.18 9.55 -3.32
N ASN A 64 18.26 9.13 -2.05
CA ASN A 64 18.57 7.74 -1.70
C ASN A 64 17.49 6.74 -2.12
N SER A 65 16.24 7.18 -2.38
CA SER A 65 15.21 6.31 -2.95
C SER A 65 15.60 5.77 -4.33
N LEU A 66 16.26 6.56 -5.17
CA LEU A 66 16.70 6.10 -6.49
C LEU A 66 17.82 5.05 -6.38
N ILE A 67 18.72 5.21 -5.43
CA ILE A 67 19.78 4.23 -5.15
C ILE A 67 19.18 2.93 -4.65
N ASP A 68 18.22 3.00 -3.73
CA ASP A 68 17.48 1.86 -3.20
C ASP A 68 16.82 1.06 -4.33
N LEU A 69 16.05 1.72 -5.19
CA LEU A 69 15.40 1.09 -6.35
C LEU A 69 16.39 0.33 -7.24
N VAL A 70 17.54 0.92 -7.55
CA VAL A 70 18.55 0.32 -8.43
C VAL A 70 19.26 -0.85 -7.75
N VAL A 71 19.70 -0.67 -6.51
CA VAL A 71 20.48 -1.67 -5.77
C VAL A 71 19.63 -2.90 -5.47
N PHE A 72 18.46 -2.72 -4.87
CA PHE A 72 17.62 -3.86 -4.49
C PHE A 72 16.83 -4.42 -5.68
N GLY A 73 16.52 -3.62 -6.70
CA GLY A 73 16.01 -4.15 -7.97
C GLY A 73 16.99 -5.10 -8.63
N ARG A 74 18.29 -4.75 -8.65
CA ARG A 74 19.34 -5.65 -9.14
C ARG A 74 19.51 -6.89 -8.25
N ALA A 75 19.42 -6.74 -6.94
CA ALA A 75 19.52 -7.86 -6.00
C ALA A 75 18.37 -8.85 -6.20
N ALA A 76 17.14 -8.33 -6.33
CA ALA A 76 15.94 -9.13 -6.62
C ALA A 76 16.06 -9.89 -7.94
N ALA A 77 16.50 -9.22 -9.01
CA ALA A 77 16.67 -9.86 -10.33
C ALA A 77 17.69 -11.01 -10.27
N LYS A 78 18.81 -10.81 -9.59
CA LYS A 78 19.82 -11.87 -9.39
C LYS A 78 19.22 -13.04 -8.58
N ARG A 79 18.52 -12.73 -7.50
CA ARG A 79 17.91 -13.74 -6.66
C ARG A 79 16.82 -14.51 -7.38
N ALA A 80 15.97 -13.83 -8.15
CA ALA A 80 14.96 -14.46 -8.98
C ALA A 80 15.60 -15.45 -10.01
N SER A 81 16.70 -15.08 -10.65
CA SER A 81 17.41 -15.96 -11.59
C SER A 81 18.05 -17.19 -10.93
N GLU A 82 18.34 -17.13 -9.63
CA GLU A 82 18.81 -18.29 -8.85
C GLU A 82 17.66 -19.26 -8.52
N LEU A 83 16.47 -18.71 -8.23
CA LEU A 83 15.29 -19.44 -7.76
C LEU A 83 14.46 -20.03 -8.91
N VAL A 84 14.34 -19.29 -10.00
CA VAL A 84 13.45 -19.64 -11.12
C VAL A 84 14.28 -19.84 -12.38
N LYS A 85 14.11 -21.00 -13.01
CA LYS A 85 14.75 -21.29 -14.30
C LYS A 85 13.68 -21.22 -15.41
N PRO A 86 14.01 -20.62 -16.57
CA PRO A 86 13.10 -20.64 -17.71
C PRO A 86 12.66 -22.06 -18.05
N GLY A 87 11.37 -22.26 -18.29
CA GLY A 87 10.78 -23.55 -18.61
C GLY A 87 10.52 -24.48 -17.40
N SER A 88 10.81 -24.05 -16.17
CA SER A 88 10.39 -24.80 -14.98
C SER A 88 8.88 -24.88 -14.89
N ALA A 89 8.35 -26.04 -14.51
CA ALA A 89 6.92 -26.18 -14.21
C ALA A 89 6.57 -25.31 -12.98
N HIS A 90 5.42 -24.64 -13.07
CA HIS A 90 4.84 -23.94 -11.92
C HIS A 90 4.01 -24.92 -11.09
N GLU A 91 4.00 -24.69 -9.78
CA GLU A 91 3.02 -25.36 -8.93
C GLU A 91 1.60 -24.92 -9.31
N GLU A 92 0.69 -25.85 -9.37
CA GLU A 92 -0.71 -25.53 -9.63
C GLU A 92 -1.32 -24.77 -8.44
N VAL A 93 -1.94 -23.64 -8.71
CA VAL A 93 -2.72 -22.91 -7.70
C VAL A 93 -4.02 -23.68 -7.47
N SER A 94 -4.36 -23.96 -6.23
CA SER A 94 -5.60 -24.66 -5.92
C SER A 94 -6.82 -23.84 -6.37
N ASN A 95 -7.79 -24.50 -6.98
CA ASN A 95 -9.05 -23.84 -7.39
C ASN A 95 -9.73 -23.16 -6.20
N SER A 96 -9.65 -23.73 -4.99
CA SER A 96 -10.26 -23.15 -3.79
C SER A 96 -9.70 -21.79 -3.42
N GLU A 97 -8.43 -21.51 -3.64
CA GLU A 97 -7.84 -20.18 -3.37
C GLU A 97 -8.26 -19.16 -4.44
N THR A 98 -8.30 -19.60 -5.69
CA THR A 98 -8.82 -18.78 -6.79
C THR A 98 -10.29 -18.43 -6.56
N ASP A 99 -11.11 -19.40 -6.18
CA ASP A 99 -12.54 -19.21 -5.91
C ASP A 99 -12.76 -18.22 -4.75
N LYS A 100 -11.99 -18.32 -3.66
CA LYS A 100 -12.07 -17.35 -2.54
C LYS A 100 -11.78 -15.92 -2.99
N CYS A 101 -10.78 -15.72 -3.86
CA CYS A 101 -10.46 -14.39 -4.39
C CYS A 101 -11.60 -13.85 -5.26
N LEU A 102 -12.15 -14.69 -6.13
CA LEU A 102 -13.30 -14.33 -6.99
C LEU A 102 -14.55 -14.04 -6.18
N GLU A 103 -14.87 -14.85 -5.19
CA GLU A 103 -16.01 -14.64 -4.28
C GLU A 103 -15.87 -13.31 -3.50
N ARG A 104 -14.66 -13.00 -2.99
CA ARG A 104 -14.40 -11.73 -2.31
C ARG A 104 -14.65 -10.55 -3.24
N PHE A 105 -14.14 -10.62 -4.47
CA PHE A 105 -14.32 -9.58 -5.48
C PHE A 105 -15.80 -9.42 -5.85
N ASP A 106 -16.48 -10.51 -6.15
CA ASP A 106 -17.88 -10.51 -6.54
C ASP A 106 -18.81 -10.05 -5.41
N LYS A 107 -18.49 -10.38 -4.18
CA LYS A 107 -19.22 -9.86 -3.00
C LYS A 107 -19.19 -8.34 -2.94
N ILE A 108 -18.01 -7.73 -3.18
CA ILE A 108 -17.89 -6.27 -3.19
C ILE A 108 -18.58 -5.70 -4.43
N ARG A 109 -18.34 -6.27 -5.62
CA ARG A 109 -18.93 -5.82 -6.89
C ARG A 109 -20.46 -5.83 -6.86
N ASN A 110 -21.06 -6.83 -6.27
CA ASN A 110 -22.51 -6.99 -6.19
C ASN A 110 -23.13 -6.36 -4.94
N SER A 111 -22.34 -5.67 -4.11
CA SER A 111 -22.82 -5.01 -2.92
C SER A 111 -23.83 -3.90 -3.24
N ASN A 112 -24.96 -3.89 -2.50
CA ASN A 112 -26.06 -2.95 -2.62
C ASN A 112 -26.36 -2.27 -1.27
N GLY A 113 -25.34 -2.00 -0.47
CA GLY A 113 -25.46 -1.31 0.80
C GLY A 113 -25.91 0.15 0.67
N SER A 114 -25.90 0.86 1.78
CA SER A 114 -26.36 2.25 1.86
C SER A 114 -25.21 3.26 1.66
N THR A 115 -23.96 2.87 1.90
CA THR A 115 -22.81 3.78 1.95
C THR A 115 -22.08 3.84 0.61
N LYS A 116 -21.86 5.04 0.09
CA LYS A 116 -21.12 5.23 -1.16
C LYS A 116 -19.61 5.05 -0.94
N THR A 117 -18.92 4.40 -1.88
CA THR A 117 -17.46 4.24 -1.85
C THR A 117 -16.73 5.57 -1.73
N SER A 118 -17.20 6.61 -2.44
CA SER A 118 -16.64 7.97 -2.38
C SER A 118 -16.72 8.61 -0.99
N GLU A 119 -17.79 8.35 -0.23
CA GLU A 119 -17.96 8.88 1.13
C GLU A 119 -16.96 8.24 2.09
N LEU A 120 -16.79 6.90 2.02
CA LEU A 120 -15.79 6.17 2.81
C LEU A 120 -14.38 6.65 2.51
N ARG A 121 -14.06 6.81 1.23
CA ARG A 121 -12.73 7.29 0.81
C ARG A 121 -12.43 8.68 1.34
N ILE A 122 -13.37 9.63 1.20
CA ILE A 122 -13.18 11.00 1.70
C ILE A 122 -13.02 11.00 3.23
N GLU A 123 -13.79 10.19 3.96
CA GLU A 123 -13.67 10.08 5.41
C GLU A 123 -12.30 9.51 5.80
N MET A 124 -11.83 8.46 5.13
CA MET A 124 -10.49 7.92 5.32
C MET A 124 -9.41 8.97 5.05
N GLN A 125 -9.44 9.63 3.89
CA GLN A 125 -8.47 10.66 3.52
C GLN A 125 -8.43 11.82 4.50
N LYS A 126 -9.57 12.31 4.97
CA LYS A 126 -9.67 13.37 5.99
C LYS A 126 -9.06 12.92 7.32
N THR A 127 -9.33 11.70 7.74
CA THR A 127 -8.75 11.12 8.95
C THR A 127 -7.24 11.02 8.84
N MET A 128 -6.73 10.46 7.75
CA MET A 128 -5.31 10.34 7.51
C MET A 128 -4.63 11.72 7.47
N GLN A 129 -5.19 12.67 6.73
CA GLN A 129 -4.63 14.01 6.62
C GLN A 129 -4.61 14.77 7.95
N SER A 130 -5.64 14.61 8.79
CA SER A 130 -5.75 15.35 10.05
C SER A 130 -5.04 14.69 11.23
N LYS A 131 -4.86 13.37 11.20
CA LYS A 131 -4.35 12.61 12.35
C LYS A 131 -3.01 11.94 12.12
N CYS A 132 -2.69 11.58 10.88
CA CYS A 132 -1.54 10.77 10.52
C CYS A 132 -0.61 11.45 9.49
N ALA A 133 -0.77 12.74 9.21
CA ALA A 133 0.05 13.50 8.27
C ALA A 133 1.42 13.91 8.88
N VAL A 134 1.99 15.00 8.43
CA VAL A 134 3.35 15.45 8.79
C VAL A 134 3.53 15.69 10.29
N PHE A 135 2.56 16.33 10.94
CA PHE A 135 2.61 16.63 12.37
C PHE A 135 1.82 15.60 13.18
N ARG A 136 2.54 14.73 13.85
CA ARG A 136 1.98 13.60 14.58
C ARG A 136 2.36 13.63 16.05
N THR A 137 1.42 13.31 16.91
CA THR A 137 1.63 13.06 18.34
C THR A 137 0.99 11.73 18.71
N GLU A 138 1.35 11.13 19.83
CA GLU A 138 0.71 9.92 20.32
C GLU A 138 -0.82 10.08 20.42
N LYS A 139 -1.28 11.24 20.90
CA LYS A 139 -2.70 11.55 21.01
C LYS A 139 -3.38 11.56 19.65
N THR A 140 -2.83 12.28 18.66
CA THR A 140 -3.42 12.37 17.31
C THR A 140 -3.44 11.02 16.61
N LEU A 141 -2.39 10.21 16.78
CA LEU A 141 -2.33 8.86 16.20
C LEU A 141 -3.38 7.92 16.82
N LYS A 142 -3.55 7.93 18.17
CA LYS A 142 -4.60 7.16 18.84
C LYS A 142 -6.01 7.56 18.39
N GLU A 143 -6.25 8.86 18.22
CA GLU A 143 -7.50 9.37 17.66
C GLU A 143 -7.68 8.89 16.20
N GLY A 144 -6.62 8.93 15.39
CA GLY A 144 -6.63 8.46 14.01
C GLY A 144 -6.99 6.97 13.90
N VAL A 145 -6.36 6.11 14.72
CA VAL A 145 -6.67 4.68 14.79
C VAL A 145 -8.16 4.43 15.12
N ASN A 146 -8.73 5.21 16.05
CA ASN A 146 -10.14 5.07 16.40
C ASN A 146 -11.06 5.56 15.28
N GLN A 147 -10.71 6.66 14.62
CA GLN A 147 -11.53 7.23 13.55
C GLN A 147 -11.49 6.40 12.26
N ILE A 148 -10.35 5.78 11.93
CA ILE A 148 -10.21 4.99 10.70
C ILE A 148 -11.03 3.68 10.74
N ARG A 149 -11.40 3.22 11.91
CA ARG A 149 -12.26 2.03 12.05
C ARG A 149 -13.63 2.23 11.42
N LYS A 150 -14.18 3.43 11.48
CA LYS A 150 -15.51 3.72 10.95
C LYS A 150 -15.60 3.53 9.42
N PRO A 151 -14.77 4.18 8.58
CA PRO A 151 -14.77 3.89 7.15
C PRO A 151 -14.42 2.43 6.84
N TYR A 152 -13.61 1.77 7.67
CA TYR A 152 -13.33 0.34 7.53
C TYR A 152 -14.56 -0.54 7.74
N GLU A 153 -15.30 -0.30 8.79
CA GLU A 153 -16.56 -1.02 9.07
C GLU A 153 -17.62 -0.72 8.02
N GLY A 154 -17.67 0.52 7.54
CA GLY A 154 -18.56 0.96 6.47
C GLY A 154 -18.36 0.23 5.15
N MET A 155 -17.19 -0.36 4.90
CA MET A 155 -16.97 -1.21 3.71
C MET A 155 -17.87 -2.45 3.67
N ARG A 156 -18.42 -2.89 4.78
CA ARG A 156 -19.36 -4.01 4.84
C ARG A 156 -20.73 -3.66 4.29
N ASP A 157 -21.07 -2.37 4.28
CA ASP A 157 -22.34 -1.83 3.81
C ASP A 157 -22.17 -0.90 2.60
N VAL A 158 -21.17 -1.18 1.77
CA VAL A 158 -20.86 -0.36 0.61
C VAL A 158 -21.88 -0.56 -0.52
N SER A 159 -22.18 0.53 -1.23
CA SER A 159 -23.02 0.51 -2.42
C SER A 159 -22.15 0.67 -3.67
N VAL A 160 -22.07 -0.38 -4.49
CA VAL A 160 -21.39 -0.35 -5.78
C VAL A 160 -22.45 -0.35 -6.88
N LYS A 161 -22.57 0.77 -7.59
CA LYS A 161 -23.58 0.92 -8.66
C LYS A 161 -23.13 0.29 -9.97
N ASP A 162 -21.87 0.51 -10.33
CA ASP A 162 -21.28 -0.09 -11.52
C ASP A 162 -20.89 -1.55 -11.24
N LYS A 163 -21.55 -2.48 -11.92
CA LYS A 163 -21.31 -3.93 -11.80
C LYS A 163 -20.43 -4.48 -12.92
N SER A 164 -19.89 -3.62 -13.79
CA SER A 164 -19.04 -4.04 -14.90
C SER A 164 -17.76 -4.72 -14.41
N LEU A 165 -17.22 -5.62 -15.22
CA LEU A 165 -15.94 -6.29 -14.96
C LEU A 165 -14.75 -5.49 -15.48
N LEU A 166 -14.98 -4.61 -16.44
CA LEU A 166 -13.94 -3.81 -17.08
C LEU A 166 -14.11 -2.35 -16.71
N PHE A 167 -13.00 -1.69 -16.38
CA PHE A 167 -12.95 -0.26 -16.07
C PHE A 167 -13.91 0.20 -14.97
N ASN A 168 -14.19 -0.69 -14.01
CA ASN A 168 -15.08 -0.38 -12.89
C ASN A 168 -14.38 0.57 -11.90
N THR A 169 -14.60 1.88 -12.08
CA THR A 169 -13.98 2.90 -11.23
C THR A 169 -14.44 2.83 -9.77
N CYS A 170 -15.62 2.32 -9.50
CA CYS A 170 -16.11 2.12 -8.12
C CYS A 170 -15.30 1.05 -7.39
N LEU A 171 -14.96 -0.04 -8.08
CA LEU A 171 -14.14 -1.13 -7.51
C LEU A 171 -12.67 -0.75 -7.39
N LEU A 172 -12.10 -0.08 -8.40
CA LEU A 172 -10.72 0.40 -8.34
C LEU A 172 -10.49 1.27 -7.11
N TYR A 173 -11.39 2.21 -6.85
CA TYR A 173 -11.31 3.05 -5.66
C TYR A 173 -11.55 2.31 -4.34
N THR A 174 -12.26 1.20 -4.37
CA THR A 174 -12.53 0.38 -3.18
C THR A 174 -11.37 -0.57 -2.90
N SER A 175 -10.74 -1.12 -3.94
CA SER A 175 -9.55 -1.99 -3.81
C SER A 175 -8.35 -1.22 -3.29
N ASP A 176 -8.04 -0.04 -3.83
CA ASP A 176 -6.95 0.80 -3.35
C ASP A 176 -7.09 1.11 -1.85
N ALA A 177 -8.30 1.45 -1.40
CA ALA A 177 -8.56 1.69 0.03
C ALA A 177 -8.41 0.42 0.90
N ALA A 178 -8.45 -0.77 0.34
CA ALA A 178 -8.23 -2.03 1.05
C ALA A 178 -6.75 -2.43 1.09
N ASP A 179 -6.00 -2.10 0.04
CA ASP A 179 -4.58 -2.42 -0.10
C ASP A 179 -3.68 -1.50 0.74
N GLU A 180 -4.08 -0.27 1.00
CA GLU A 180 -3.38 0.66 1.90
C GLU A 180 -3.40 0.25 3.38
N ARG A 181 -3.88 -0.96 3.74
CA ARG A 181 -4.12 -1.39 5.14
C ARG A 181 -3.33 -2.59 5.59
N ASN A 182 -2.51 -3.18 4.75
CA ASN A 182 -1.68 -4.32 5.15
C ASN A 182 -0.30 -3.88 5.61
#